data_07c4fd1236bffe9bff29e99939df25e1
#
_entry.id   07c4fd1236bffe9bff29e99939df25e1
#
_cell.length_a   1.000
_cell.length_b   1.000
_cell.length_c   1.000
_cell.angle_alpha   90.00
_cell.angle_beta   90.00
_cell.angle_gamma   90.00
#
_symmetry.space_group_name_H-M   'P 1'
#
loop_
_entity.id
_entity.type
_entity.pdbx_description
1 polymer ?
#
loop_
_entity_poly.entity_id
_entity_poly.type
_entity_poly.pdbx_seq_one_letter_code
_entity_poly.pdbx_strand_id
1 'polypeptide(L)'
;MKNRILVLLTVVALVVVMLAPVALAITKQCWASPCYGTNKDDTLYEHPRFNNKIYALRGDDIIRPALWRIRPAPDTDILRGGPGNDRLKSDDLDGRDVLYGGRGRDVCIINRGDRTRGCEKVGR
;
A
#
# COMPACT_ATOMS: atom_id res chain seq x y z
N MET A 1 -37.62 -2.75 -36.04
CA MET A 1 -37.16 -1.68 -35.12
C MET A 1 -36.90 -2.17 -33.71
N LYS A 2 -37.81 -2.90 -33.07
CA LYS A 2 -37.60 -3.37 -31.68
C LYS A 2 -36.30 -4.17 -31.46
N ASN A 3 -35.95 -5.08 -32.37
CA ASN A 3 -34.75 -5.89 -32.24
C ASN A 3 -33.43 -5.10 -32.38
N ARG A 4 -33.43 -4.04 -33.17
CA ARG A 4 -32.24 -3.17 -33.34
C ARG A 4 -31.96 -2.34 -32.11
N ILE A 5 -33.02 -1.85 -31.45
CA ILE A 5 -32.89 -1.08 -30.21
C ILE A 5 -32.40 -1.99 -29.07
N LEU A 6 -32.92 -3.22 -28.99
CA LEU A 6 -32.49 -4.17 -27.97
C LEU A 6 -31.01 -4.55 -28.15
N VAL A 7 -30.55 -4.81 -29.37
CA VAL A 7 -29.14 -5.11 -29.67
C VAL A 7 -28.24 -3.90 -29.33
N LEU A 8 -28.67 -2.69 -29.65
CA LEU A 8 -27.92 -1.48 -29.30
C LEU A 8 -27.82 -1.29 -27.77
N LEU A 9 -28.88 -1.50 -27.02
CA LEU A 9 -28.87 -1.41 -25.58
C LEU A 9 -27.97 -2.47 -24.92
N THR A 10 -27.95 -3.69 -25.45
CA THR A 10 -27.05 -4.76 -24.93
C THR A 10 -25.59 -4.46 -25.23
N VAL A 11 -25.27 -3.92 -26.41
CA VAL A 11 -23.89 -3.54 -26.77
C VAL A 11 -23.40 -2.37 -25.90
N VAL A 12 -24.24 -1.36 -25.66
CA VAL A 12 -23.90 -0.25 -24.78
C VAL A 12 -23.68 -0.73 -23.33
N ALA A 13 -24.54 -1.61 -22.82
CA ALA A 13 -24.37 -2.18 -21.49
C ALA A 13 -23.06 -2.99 -21.36
N LEU A 14 -22.72 -3.80 -22.38
CA LEU A 14 -21.46 -4.54 -22.43
C LEU A 14 -20.24 -3.64 -22.47
N VAL A 15 -20.27 -2.54 -23.22
CA VAL A 15 -19.18 -1.55 -23.31
C VAL A 15 -19.01 -0.82 -21.98
N VAL A 16 -20.10 -0.48 -21.29
CA VAL A 16 -20.03 0.16 -19.97
C VAL A 16 -19.42 -0.78 -18.91
N VAL A 17 -19.73 -2.08 -18.97
CA VAL A 17 -19.10 -3.06 -18.07
C VAL A 17 -17.61 -3.22 -18.35
N MET A 18 -17.18 -3.11 -19.63
CA MET A 18 -15.75 -3.17 -20.00
C MET A 18 -14.97 -1.91 -19.58
N LEU A 19 -15.67 -0.79 -19.34
CA LEU A 19 -15.08 0.48 -18.88
C LEU A 19 -15.07 0.62 -17.35
N ALA A 20 -15.49 -0.41 -16.61
CA ALA A 20 -15.31 -0.40 -15.17
C ALA A 20 -13.82 -0.21 -14.85
N PRO A 21 -13.44 0.76 -14.01
CA PRO A 21 -12.05 0.98 -13.68
C PRO A 21 -11.51 -0.26 -13.00
N VAL A 22 -10.68 -1.01 -13.71
CA VAL A 22 -9.93 -2.10 -13.11
C VAL A 22 -8.92 -1.42 -12.18
N ALA A 23 -9.10 -1.58 -10.88
CA ALA A 23 -8.11 -1.14 -9.91
C ALA A 23 -6.83 -1.93 -10.21
N LEU A 24 -5.83 -1.25 -10.75
CA LEU A 24 -4.52 -1.82 -11.03
C LEU A 24 -3.62 -1.66 -9.80
N ALA A 25 -2.72 -2.59 -9.62
CA ALA A 25 -1.60 -2.43 -8.71
C ALA A 25 -0.84 -1.13 -9.01
N ILE A 26 -0.45 -0.41 -7.99
CA ILE A 26 0.27 0.85 -8.14
C ILE A 26 1.67 0.79 -7.52
N THR A 27 2.57 1.57 -8.14
CA THR A 27 3.85 1.90 -7.53
C THR A 27 3.90 3.40 -7.37
N LYS A 28 3.94 3.89 -6.14
CA LYS A 28 3.95 5.34 -5.88
C LYS A 28 4.74 5.73 -4.65
N GLN A 29 5.20 6.97 -4.65
CA GLN A 29 5.75 7.62 -3.48
C GLN A 29 4.65 8.38 -2.72
N CYS A 30 4.64 8.24 -1.41
CA CYS A 30 3.69 8.87 -0.52
C CYS A 30 4.16 10.28 -0.15
N TRP A 31 3.78 11.28 -0.94
CA TRP A 31 4.10 12.70 -0.71
C TRP A 31 3.15 13.40 0.26
N ALA A 32 2.06 12.75 0.61
CA ALA A 32 1.06 13.25 1.53
C ALA A 32 0.68 12.16 2.54
N SER A 33 0.28 12.58 3.72
CA SER A 33 -0.19 11.71 4.80
C SER A 33 -1.65 12.07 5.13
N PRO A 34 -2.59 11.11 5.12
CA PRO A 34 -2.40 9.69 4.84
C PRO A 34 -2.24 9.34 3.35
N CYS A 35 -1.50 8.28 3.07
CA CYS A 35 -1.31 7.70 1.75
C CYS A 35 -2.03 6.36 1.65
N TYR A 36 -2.75 6.13 0.57
CA TYR A 36 -3.52 4.90 0.37
C TYR A 36 -3.04 4.16 -0.87
N GLY A 37 -2.93 2.85 -0.75
CA GLY A 37 -2.81 1.92 -1.86
C GLY A 37 -4.15 1.62 -2.52
N THR A 38 -4.23 0.47 -3.16
CA THR A 38 -5.43 -0.07 -3.82
C THR A 38 -5.85 -1.39 -3.18
N ASN A 39 -6.69 -2.17 -3.84
CA ASN A 39 -6.98 -3.55 -3.43
C ASN A 39 -6.20 -4.56 -4.28
N LYS A 40 -4.99 -4.22 -4.70
CA LYS A 40 -4.05 -5.03 -5.48
C LYS A 40 -2.66 -4.92 -4.87
N ASP A 41 -1.76 -5.75 -5.32
CA ASP A 41 -0.39 -5.84 -4.82
C ASP A 41 0.39 -4.55 -5.16
N ASP A 42 0.48 -3.65 -4.22
CA ASP A 42 1.04 -2.32 -4.41
C ASP A 42 2.50 -2.22 -3.94
N THR A 43 3.22 -1.25 -4.47
CA THR A 43 4.51 -0.84 -3.93
C THR A 43 4.46 0.62 -3.53
N LEU A 44 4.52 0.88 -2.23
CA LEU A 44 4.41 2.21 -1.65
C LEU A 44 5.74 2.62 -1.01
N TYR A 45 6.17 3.84 -1.28
CA TYR A 45 7.41 4.39 -0.74
C TYR A 45 7.10 5.50 0.25
N GLU A 46 7.68 5.42 1.43
CA GLU A 46 7.66 6.47 2.43
C GLU A 46 8.39 7.72 1.94
N HIS A 47 7.98 8.87 2.42
CA HIS A 47 8.73 10.10 2.22
C HIS A 47 9.73 10.31 3.38
N PRO A 48 11.01 10.55 3.10
CA PRO A 48 12.07 10.50 4.11
C PRO A 48 12.13 11.73 5.06
N ARG A 49 11.14 12.59 5.06
CA ARG A 49 11.11 13.81 5.87
C ARG A 49 9.79 14.13 6.54
N PHE A 50 8.82 13.25 6.46
CA PHE A 50 7.48 13.49 7.01
C PHE A 50 6.99 12.25 7.71
N ASN A 51 6.25 12.45 8.79
CA ASN A 51 5.51 11.38 9.43
C ASN A 51 4.49 10.79 8.44
N ASN A 52 4.77 9.62 7.93
CA ASN A 52 3.90 8.95 6.98
C ASN A 52 2.82 8.14 7.71
N LYS A 53 1.61 8.17 7.17
CA LYS A 53 0.57 7.19 7.50
C LYS A 53 0.20 6.50 6.21
N ILE A 54 0.63 5.25 6.06
CA ILE A 54 0.44 4.47 4.84
C ILE A 54 -0.52 3.33 5.11
N TYR A 55 -1.53 3.20 4.26
CA TYR A 55 -2.54 2.14 4.28
C TYR A 55 -2.50 1.44 2.92
N ALA A 56 -1.92 0.26 2.85
CA ALA A 56 -1.80 -0.46 1.59
C ALA A 56 -3.13 -1.06 1.14
N LEU A 57 -4.00 -1.41 2.05
CA LEU A 57 -5.36 -1.95 1.89
C LEU A 57 -5.36 -3.46 1.67
N ARG A 58 -5.78 -3.99 0.53
CA ARG A 58 -5.79 -5.41 0.21
C ARG A 58 -4.77 -5.69 -0.88
N GLY A 59 -4.18 -6.85 -0.84
CA GLY A 59 -3.17 -7.30 -1.78
C GLY A 59 -1.93 -7.76 -1.03
N ASP A 60 -0.98 -8.32 -1.73
CA ASP A 60 0.34 -8.63 -1.19
C ASP A 60 1.25 -7.41 -1.42
N ASP A 61 1.31 -6.54 -0.43
CA ASP A 61 1.84 -5.18 -0.57
C ASP A 61 3.31 -5.07 -0.11
N ILE A 62 4.00 -4.09 -0.69
CA ILE A 62 5.34 -3.72 -0.27
C ILE A 62 5.33 -2.25 0.15
N ILE A 63 5.60 -1.99 1.43
CA ILE A 63 5.84 -0.64 1.95
C ILE A 63 7.31 -0.57 2.37
N ARG A 64 8.02 0.45 1.89
CA ARG A 64 9.44 0.62 2.18
C ARG A 64 9.90 2.07 2.10
N PRO A 65 11.00 2.44 2.77
CA PRO A 65 11.60 3.76 2.63
C PRO A 65 12.00 4.08 1.19
N ALA A 66 11.88 5.33 0.80
CA ALA A 66 12.38 5.79 -0.48
C ALA A 66 13.92 5.73 -0.51
N LEU A 67 14.46 5.32 -1.66
CA LEU A 67 15.91 5.12 -1.85
C LEU A 67 16.72 6.45 -1.93
N TRP A 68 16.23 7.53 -1.36
CA TRP A 68 16.91 8.81 -1.38
C TRP A 68 18.00 8.82 -0.31
N ARG A 69 19.24 9.07 -0.71
CA ARG A 69 20.41 9.18 0.17
C ARG A 69 20.39 10.46 1.06
N ILE A 70 19.24 10.88 1.48
CA ILE A 70 19.09 11.98 2.43
C ILE A 70 19.05 11.34 3.81
N ARG A 71 19.84 11.83 4.74
CA ARG A 71 19.68 11.39 6.14
C ARG A 71 18.24 11.63 6.54
N PRO A 72 17.50 10.60 6.91
CA PRO A 72 16.12 10.77 7.34
C PRO A 72 16.12 11.73 8.54
N ALA A 73 15.17 12.63 8.57
CA ALA A 73 14.89 13.37 9.79
C ALA A 73 14.21 12.39 10.76
N PRO A 74 14.43 12.51 12.08
CA PRO A 74 13.69 11.72 13.03
C PRO A 74 12.19 12.00 12.83
N ASP A 75 11.47 11.01 12.38
CA ASP A 75 10.01 11.07 12.19
C ASP A 75 9.32 9.88 12.85
N THR A 76 8.08 9.70 12.62
CA THR A 76 7.29 8.59 13.19
C THR A 76 6.31 8.12 12.14
N ASP A 77 6.58 6.97 11.58
CA ASP A 77 5.77 6.41 10.54
C ASP A 77 4.76 5.38 11.07
N ILE A 78 3.63 5.32 10.44
CA ILE A 78 2.61 4.30 10.70
C ILE A 78 2.32 3.57 9.40
N LEU A 79 2.75 2.32 9.32
CA LEU A 79 2.60 1.49 8.14
C LEU A 79 1.55 0.42 8.41
N ARG A 80 0.59 0.27 7.53
CA ARG A 80 -0.46 -0.74 7.59
C ARG A 80 -0.53 -1.51 6.29
N GLY A 81 -0.18 -2.79 6.32
CA GLY A 81 -0.36 -3.72 5.21
C GLY A 81 -1.84 -3.93 4.95
N GLY A 82 -2.50 -4.71 5.73
CA GLY A 82 -3.92 -5.00 5.59
C GLY A 82 -4.18 -6.49 5.43
N PRO A 83 -5.17 -6.90 4.66
CA PRO A 83 -5.35 -8.30 4.30
C PRO A 83 -4.48 -8.67 3.09
N GLY A 84 -3.55 -9.59 3.26
CA GLY A 84 -2.59 -10.06 2.28
C GLY A 84 -1.30 -10.53 2.94
N ASN A 85 -0.30 -10.88 2.17
CA ASN A 85 1.02 -11.22 2.69
C ASN A 85 1.98 -10.06 2.45
N ASP A 86 2.04 -9.16 3.41
CA ASP A 86 2.67 -7.87 3.25
C ASP A 86 4.15 -7.88 3.64
N ARG A 87 4.90 -7.00 3.03
CA ARG A 87 6.27 -6.71 3.40
C ARG A 87 6.42 -5.24 3.76
N LEU A 88 6.57 -4.97 5.06
CA LEU A 88 6.72 -3.64 5.60
C LEU A 88 8.16 -3.43 6.07
N LYS A 89 8.75 -2.32 5.69
CA LYS A 89 10.13 -1.99 6.05
C LYS A 89 10.19 -0.53 6.49
N SER A 90 10.77 -0.30 7.69
CA SER A 90 11.00 1.03 8.27
C SER A 90 12.44 1.13 8.80
N ASP A 91 13.42 0.82 7.97
CA ASP A 91 14.83 0.83 8.37
C ASP A 91 15.50 2.19 8.09
N ASP A 92 14.87 3.25 8.51
CA ASP A 92 15.34 4.63 8.35
C ASP A 92 16.23 5.15 9.49
N LEU A 93 16.45 4.34 10.53
CA LEU A 93 17.39 4.56 11.64
C LEU A 93 16.90 5.50 12.75
N ASP A 94 15.64 5.85 12.83
CA ASP A 94 15.12 6.71 13.91
C ASP A 94 14.46 5.97 15.07
N GLY A 95 13.94 4.78 14.86
CA GLY A 95 13.45 3.89 15.91
C GLY A 95 12.14 4.30 16.57
N ARG A 96 11.21 4.87 15.82
CA ARG A 96 9.91 5.36 16.33
C ARG A 96 8.69 4.85 15.58
N ASP A 97 8.87 3.97 14.63
CA ASP A 97 7.82 3.56 13.74
C ASP A 97 6.92 2.48 14.29
N VAL A 98 5.72 2.41 13.76
CA VAL A 98 4.74 1.40 14.11
C VAL A 98 4.22 0.70 12.87
N LEU A 99 4.51 -0.59 12.77
CA LEU A 99 4.13 -1.44 11.65
C LEU A 99 3.00 -2.38 12.05
N TYR A 100 1.95 -2.38 11.27
CA TYR A 100 0.83 -3.32 11.40
C TYR A 100 0.80 -4.20 10.14
N GLY A 101 1.15 -5.48 10.26
CA GLY A 101 1.01 -6.44 9.17
C GLY A 101 -0.46 -6.56 8.78
N GLY A 102 -1.25 -7.21 9.54
CA GLY A 102 -2.67 -7.35 9.27
C GLY A 102 -3.12 -8.79 9.29
N ARG A 103 -3.87 -9.20 8.27
CA ARG A 103 -4.26 -10.60 8.07
C ARG A 103 -3.41 -11.21 6.97
N GLY A 104 -2.70 -12.29 7.27
CA GLY A 104 -1.89 -13.00 6.30
C GLY A 104 -0.58 -13.46 6.89
N ARG A 105 0.44 -13.56 6.06
CA ARG A 105 1.81 -13.84 6.50
C ARG A 105 2.67 -12.62 6.21
N ASP A 106 2.83 -11.78 7.22
CA ASP A 106 3.47 -10.50 7.07
C ASP A 106 4.92 -10.52 7.54
N VAL A 107 5.77 -9.83 6.78
CA VAL A 107 7.17 -9.66 7.09
C VAL A 107 7.44 -8.20 7.40
N CYS A 108 7.86 -7.92 8.63
CA CYS A 108 8.25 -6.59 9.06
C CYS A 108 9.75 -6.50 9.26
N ILE A 109 10.40 -5.51 8.68
CA ILE A 109 11.81 -5.19 8.87
C ILE A 109 11.89 -3.85 9.58
N ILE A 110 12.52 -3.81 10.75
CA ILE A 110 12.47 -2.69 11.68
C ILE A 110 13.84 -2.33 12.24
N ASN A 111 13.93 -1.13 12.77
CA ASN A 111 15.06 -0.66 13.58
C ASN A 111 14.84 -0.91 15.08
N ARG A 112 15.87 -0.64 15.84
CA ARG A 112 15.78 -0.66 17.30
C ARG A 112 14.87 0.48 17.80
N GLY A 113 13.78 0.16 18.45
CA GLY A 113 12.83 1.11 18.99
C GLY A 113 11.48 1.10 18.29
N ASP A 114 11.41 0.60 17.06
CA ASP A 114 10.16 0.41 16.35
C ASP A 114 9.28 -0.65 16.99
N ARG A 115 8.01 -0.60 16.67
CA ARG A 115 6.99 -1.52 17.18
C ARG A 115 6.26 -2.21 16.04
N THR A 116 5.94 -3.48 16.24
CA THR A 116 5.16 -4.25 15.27
C THR A 116 3.94 -4.88 15.90
N ARG A 117 2.90 -5.08 15.09
CA ARG A 117 1.72 -5.89 15.40
C ARG A 117 1.27 -6.66 14.17
N GLY A 118 0.91 -7.95 14.37
CA GLY A 118 0.42 -8.79 13.29
C GLY A 118 1.46 -9.00 12.19
N CYS A 119 2.74 -9.11 12.56
CA CYS A 119 3.81 -9.53 11.66
C CYS A 119 4.28 -10.92 12.12
N GLU A 120 4.15 -11.93 11.28
CA GLU A 120 4.55 -13.31 11.59
C GLU A 120 6.05 -13.47 11.56
N LYS A 121 6.74 -12.62 10.81
CA LYS A 121 8.20 -12.55 10.77
C LYS A 121 8.68 -11.12 10.98
N VAL A 122 9.56 -10.95 11.95
CA VAL A 122 10.21 -9.67 12.23
C VAL A 122 11.71 -9.80 12.02
N GLY A 123 12.27 -8.94 11.17
CA GLY A 123 13.71 -8.83 10.91
C GLY A 123 14.26 -7.49 11.41
N ARG A 124 15.58 -7.47 11.60
CA ARG A 124 16.35 -6.27 11.95
C ARG A 124 17.58 -6.17 11.06
#